data_6f1c9089e0fe608544cdca9ddde46a3a
#
_entry.id   6f1c9089e0fe608544cdca9ddde46a3a
#
_cell.length_a   1.000
_cell.length_b   1.000
_cell.length_c   1.000
_cell.angle_alpha   90.00
_cell.angle_beta   90.00
_cell.angle_gamma   90.00
#
_symmetry.space_group_name_H-M   'P 1'
#
loop_
_entity.id
_entity.type
_entity.pdbx_description
1 polymer ?
#
loop_
_entity_poly.entity_id
_entity_poly.type
_entity_poly.pdbx_seq_one_letter_code
_entity_poly.pdbx_strand_id
1 'polypeptide(L)'
;MKKTLIPVLAAAAAALLSGCAYPGVELDTQVQQKQVLGEIYERTETWPFEKNPMRVKEATVQHAENFCAKRGMGIQPLDQTISWGVEDASGKLTKGASVWLQFKCVQAIDPSAEL
;
A
#
# COMPACT_ATOMS: atom_id res chain seq x y z
N MET A 1 -20.75 11.44 -33.70
CA MET A 1 -20.69 10.01 -33.70
C MET A 1 -19.30 9.47 -33.46
N LYS A 2 -18.34 9.93 -34.25
CA LYS A 2 -16.97 9.51 -34.05
C LYS A 2 -16.42 9.92 -32.70
N LYS A 3 -16.96 10.95 -32.12
CA LYS A 3 -16.52 11.48 -30.83
C LYS A 3 -16.76 10.53 -29.68
N THR A 4 -17.73 9.63 -29.80
CA THR A 4 -18.08 8.72 -28.73
C THR A 4 -17.11 7.54 -28.60
N LEU A 5 -16.39 7.22 -29.68
CA LEU A 5 -15.46 6.09 -29.65
C LEU A 5 -14.16 6.43 -28.93
N ILE A 6 -13.71 7.65 -29.04
CA ILE A 6 -12.43 8.08 -28.46
C ILE A 6 -12.42 7.96 -26.94
N PRO A 7 -13.42 8.42 -26.21
CA PRO A 7 -13.43 8.28 -24.75
C PRO A 7 -13.42 6.83 -24.29
N VAL A 8 -14.09 5.96 -25.03
CA VAL A 8 -14.13 4.53 -24.67
C VAL A 8 -12.76 3.90 -24.82
N LEU A 9 -12.06 4.21 -25.89
CA LEU A 9 -10.71 3.68 -26.11
C LEU A 9 -9.74 4.16 -25.04
N ALA A 10 -9.84 5.42 -24.66
CA ALA A 10 -8.98 5.97 -23.63
C ALA A 10 -9.20 5.28 -22.28
N ALA A 11 -10.45 5.01 -21.94
CA ALA A 11 -10.78 4.33 -20.70
C ALA A 11 -10.22 2.91 -20.68
N ALA A 12 -10.31 2.20 -21.80
CA ALA A 12 -9.80 0.83 -21.88
C ALA A 12 -8.29 0.81 -21.72
N ALA A 13 -7.58 1.74 -22.33
CA ALA A 13 -6.14 1.82 -22.22
C ALA A 13 -5.70 2.09 -20.77
N ALA A 14 -6.40 2.97 -20.07
CA ALA A 14 -6.10 3.27 -18.68
C ALA A 14 -6.29 2.05 -17.80
N ALA A 15 -7.35 1.27 -18.03
CA ALA A 15 -7.60 0.06 -17.27
C ALA A 15 -6.51 -0.98 -17.47
N LEU A 16 -6.04 -1.14 -18.70
CA LEU A 16 -4.97 -2.08 -18.99
C LEU A 16 -3.66 -1.69 -18.32
N LEU A 17 -3.33 -0.42 -18.31
CA LEU A 17 -2.12 0.06 -17.65
C LEU A 17 -2.18 -0.17 -16.15
N SER A 18 -3.32 0.05 -15.54
CA SER A 18 -3.50 -0.19 -14.12
C SER A 18 -3.30 -1.66 -13.78
N GLY A 19 -3.83 -2.56 -14.59
CA GLY A 19 -3.71 -3.99 -14.37
C GLY A 19 -2.28 -4.48 -14.52
N CYS A 20 -1.46 -3.82 -15.32
CA CYS A 20 -0.08 -4.23 -15.54
C CYS A 20 0.87 -3.79 -14.44
N ALA A 21 0.50 -2.79 -13.63
CA ALA A 21 1.41 -2.21 -12.67
C ALA A 21 1.83 -3.19 -11.56
N TYR A 22 0.90 -4.01 -11.07
CA TYR A 22 1.18 -4.97 -10.00
C TYR A 22 0.51 -6.30 -10.27
N PRO A 23 1.04 -7.06 -11.23
CA PRO A 23 0.41 -8.32 -11.59
C PRO A 23 0.48 -9.32 -10.43
N GLY A 24 -0.66 -9.84 -10.04
CA GLY A 24 -0.75 -10.87 -9.01
C GLY A 24 -0.76 -10.36 -7.59
N VAL A 25 -0.35 -9.13 -7.34
CA VAL A 25 -0.28 -8.59 -5.98
C VAL A 25 -1.63 -8.08 -5.52
N GLU A 26 -2.39 -7.46 -6.41
CA GLU A 26 -3.65 -6.82 -6.04
C GLU A 26 -4.80 -7.80 -5.83
N LEU A 27 -4.67 -9.03 -6.33
CA LEU A 27 -5.80 -9.95 -6.36
C LEU A 27 -6.20 -10.46 -4.99
N ASP A 28 -5.23 -10.75 -4.13
CA ASP A 28 -5.50 -11.40 -2.85
C ASP A 28 -4.96 -10.63 -1.65
N THR A 29 -4.41 -9.44 -1.84
CA THR A 29 -3.93 -8.66 -0.71
C THR A 29 -5.10 -8.14 0.10
N GLN A 30 -4.97 -8.24 1.41
CA GLN A 30 -5.96 -7.71 2.34
C GLN A 30 -5.38 -6.46 2.96
N VAL A 31 -6.09 -5.35 2.80
CA VAL A 31 -5.62 -4.06 3.28
C VAL A 31 -6.71 -3.40 4.10
N GLN A 32 -6.32 -2.92 5.27
CA GLN A 32 -7.19 -2.12 6.11
C GLN A 32 -6.43 -0.87 6.52
N GLN A 33 -7.05 0.27 6.36
CA GLN A 33 -6.47 1.53 6.79
C GLN A 33 -7.56 2.36 7.45
N LYS A 34 -7.24 2.91 8.62
CA LYS A 34 -8.18 3.76 9.34
C LYS A 34 -7.45 4.89 10.03
N GLN A 35 -8.17 5.98 10.22
CA GLN A 35 -7.69 7.10 11.01
C GLN A 35 -7.97 6.80 12.48
N VAL A 36 -6.94 6.98 13.33
CA VAL A 36 -7.06 6.71 14.74
C VAL A 36 -7.33 7.99 15.52
N LEU A 37 -6.50 9.00 15.31
CA LEU A 37 -6.63 10.27 16.02
C LEU A 37 -5.92 11.36 15.23
N GLY A 38 -6.66 12.42 14.85
CA GLY A 38 -6.06 13.51 14.09
C GLY A 38 -5.41 13.04 12.80
N GLU A 39 -4.11 13.26 12.66
CA GLU A 39 -3.36 12.82 11.49
C GLU A 39 -2.67 11.47 11.69
N ILE A 40 -3.09 10.72 12.68
CA ILE A 40 -2.54 9.39 12.98
C ILE A 40 -3.42 8.32 12.35
N TYR A 41 -2.79 7.42 11.61
CA TYR A 41 -3.46 6.36 10.87
C TYR A 41 -2.82 5.02 11.19
N GLU A 42 -3.60 3.96 11.02
CA GLU A 42 -3.11 2.60 11.09
C GLU A 42 -3.40 1.92 9.76
N ARG A 43 -2.42 1.18 9.26
CA ARG A 43 -2.57 0.42 8.04
C ARG A 43 -2.07 -0.99 8.27
N THR A 44 -2.89 -1.96 7.90
CA THR A 44 -2.52 -3.38 7.98
C THR A 44 -2.60 -3.96 6.59
N GLU A 45 -1.54 -4.64 6.15
CA GLU A 45 -1.55 -5.37 4.90
C GLU A 45 -1.16 -6.82 5.16
N THR A 46 -1.92 -7.72 4.60
CA THR A 46 -1.66 -9.15 4.68
C THR A 46 -1.63 -9.71 3.26
N TRP A 47 -0.56 -10.41 2.93
CA TRP A 47 -0.40 -11.00 1.60
C TRP A 47 -0.48 -12.52 1.75
N PRO A 48 -1.61 -13.13 1.39
CA PRO A 48 -1.80 -14.58 1.59
C PRO A 48 -0.80 -15.46 0.87
N PHE A 49 -0.17 -14.94 -0.17
CA PHE A 49 0.79 -15.67 -0.99
C PHE A 49 2.25 -15.43 -0.61
N GLU A 50 2.50 -14.57 0.36
CA GLU A 50 3.87 -14.17 0.72
C GLU A 50 4.20 -14.63 2.13
N LYS A 51 5.35 -15.26 2.28
CA LYS A 51 5.83 -15.71 3.59
C LYS A 51 6.70 -14.66 4.27
N ASN A 52 7.47 -13.90 3.48
CA ASN A 52 8.44 -12.95 4.02
C ASN A 52 7.79 -11.58 4.24
N PRO A 53 7.70 -11.12 5.49
CA PRO A 53 7.04 -9.84 5.77
C PRO A 53 7.82 -8.61 5.29
N MET A 54 9.08 -8.76 4.91
CA MET A 54 9.86 -7.60 4.46
C MET A 54 9.31 -7.00 3.18
N ARG A 55 8.80 -7.84 2.27
CA ARG A 55 8.16 -7.36 1.04
C ARG A 55 6.86 -6.65 1.35
N VAL A 56 6.09 -7.20 2.28
CA VAL A 56 4.84 -6.59 2.71
C VAL A 56 5.12 -5.25 3.37
N LYS A 57 6.17 -5.19 4.19
CA LYS A 57 6.58 -3.96 4.86
C LYS A 57 6.92 -2.86 3.86
N GLU A 58 7.72 -3.17 2.86
CA GLU A 58 8.08 -2.19 1.85
C GLU A 58 6.84 -1.62 1.16
N ALA A 59 5.93 -2.49 0.78
CA ALA A 59 4.69 -2.06 0.13
C ALA A 59 3.82 -1.25 1.08
N THR A 60 3.71 -1.67 2.33
CA THR A 60 2.88 -0.98 3.32
C THR A 60 3.39 0.44 3.54
N VAL A 61 4.70 0.59 3.70
CA VAL A 61 5.32 1.91 3.88
C VAL A 61 5.12 2.77 2.63
N GLN A 62 5.31 2.18 1.45
CA GLN A 62 5.12 2.88 0.19
C GLN A 62 3.68 3.39 0.04
N HIS A 63 2.71 2.56 0.38
CA HIS A 63 1.31 2.94 0.30
C HIS A 63 0.97 4.03 1.30
N ALA A 64 1.54 3.96 2.50
CA ALA A 64 1.34 5.00 3.51
C ALA A 64 1.97 6.32 3.06
N GLU A 65 3.17 6.26 2.48
CA GLU A 65 3.83 7.45 1.94
C GLU A 65 2.98 8.09 0.84
N ASN A 66 2.45 7.27 -0.06
CA ASN A 66 1.60 7.77 -1.15
C ASN A 66 0.32 8.40 -0.60
N PHE A 67 -0.25 7.80 0.43
CA PHE A 67 -1.44 8.35 1.07
C PHE A 67 -1.19 9.75 1.61
N CYS A 68 -0.09 9.94 2.34
CA CYS A 68 0.26 11.24 2.88
C CYS A 68 0.66 12.22 1.78
N ALA A 69 1.37 11.74 0.76
CA ALA A 69 1.82 12.58 -0.35
C ALA A 69 0.65 13.17 -1.13
N LYS A 70 -0.43 12.43 -1.29
CA LYS A 70 -1.63 12.94 -1.95
C LYS A 70 -2.25 14.11 -1.20
N ARG A 71 -1.93 14.24 0.07
CA ARG A 71 -2.40 15.31 0.93
C ARG A 71 -1.34 16.41 1.09
N GLY A 72 -0.26 16.33 0.32
CA GLY A 72 0.83 17.28 0.39
C GLY A 72 1.69 17.13 1.62
N MET A 73 1.69 15.93 2.21
CA MET A 73 2.40 15.66 3.47
C MET A 73 3.41 14.55 3.32
N GLY A 74 4.33 14.48 4.25
CA GLY A 74 5.25 13.36 4.39
C GLY A 74 4.74 12.38 5.42
N ILE A 75 5.45 11.28 5.59
CA ILE A 75 5.09 10.25 6.56
C ILE A 75 6.06 10.27 7.73
N GLN A 76 5.52 10.04 8.92
CA GLN A 76 6.31 9.77 10.12
C GLN A 76 5.82 8.45 10.69
N PRO A 77 6.59 7.36 10.55
CA PRO A 77 6.22 6.09 11.17
C PRO A 77 6.28 6.21 12.69
N LEU A 78 5.29 5.66 13.37
CA LEU A 78 5.21 5.70 14.82
C LEU A 78 5.47 4.33 15.44
N ASP A 79 4.91 3.29 14.85
CA ASP A 79 5.05 1.93 15.37
C ASP A 79 4.77 0.94 14.25
N GLN A 80 5.30 -0.26 14.39
CA GLN A 80 5.01 -1.31 13.43
C GLN A 80 5.14 -2.68 14.08
N THR A 81 4.38 -3.62 13.54
CA THR A 81 4.46 -5.02 13.91
C THR A 81 4.50 -5.84 12.63
N ILE A 82 5.45 -6.73 12.52
CA ILE A 82 5.56 -7.61 11.37
C ILE A 82 5.31 -9.06 11.81
N SER A 83 4.67 -9.82 10.95
CA SER A 83 4.37 -11.22 11.21
C SER A 83 4.72 -12.05 9.99
N TRP A 84 5.51 -13.10 10.20
CA TRP A 84 5.86 -14.03 9.13
C TRP A 84 4.66 -14.86 8.74
N GLY A 85 4.65 -15.27 7.49
CA GLY A 85 3.67 -16.25 7.04
C GLY A 85 3.89 -17.58 7.73
N VAL A 86 2.83 -18.37 7.81
CA VAL A 86 2.85 -19.68 8.47
C VAL A 86 2.60 -20.76 7.44
N GLU A 87 3.46 -21.78 7.46
CA GLU A 87 3.33 -22.94 6.58
C GLU A 87 2.88 -24.16 7.38
N ASP A 88 2.15 -25.05 6.72
CA ASP A 88 1.81 -26.34 7.31
C ASP A 88 2.95 -27.36 7.12
N ALA A 89 2.73 -28.58 7.57
CA ALA A 89 3.76 -29.62 7.50
C ALA A 89 4.15 -29.96 6.05
N SER A 90 3.28 -29.70 5.09
CA SER A 90 3.57 -29.95 3.67
C SER A 90 4.30 -28.78 2.99
N GLY A 91 4.50 -27.68 3.70
CA GLY A 91 5.13 -26.51 3.13
C GLY A 91 4.14 -25.54 2.50
N LYS A 92 2.85 -25.82 2.61
CA LYS A 92 1.83 -24.94 2.06
C LYS A 92 1.59 -23.77 2.99
N LEU A 93 1.54 -22.57 2.43
CA LEU A 93 1.30 -21.36 3.21
C LEU A 93 -0.16 -21.32 3.66
N THR A 94 -0.39 -21.38 4.96
CA THR A 94 -1.73 -21.32 5.56
C THR A 94 -2.10 -19.93 6.01
N LYS A 95 -1.11 -19.09 6.27
CA LYS A 95 -1.31 -17.70 6.65
C LYS A 95 -0.23 -16.88 6.00
N GLY A 96 -0.61 -15.80 5.35
CA GLY A 96 0.34 -14.90 4.70
C GLY A 96 1.04 -13.98 5.68
N ALA A 97 2.15 -13.42 5.23
CA ALA A 97 2.87 -12.41 5.98
C ALA A 97 2.01 -11.16 6.14
N SER A 98 2.16 -10.49 7.27
CA SER A 98 1.34 -9.34 7.62
C SER A 98 2.19 -8.25 8.23
N VAL A 99 1.82 -7.01 7.97
CA VAL A 99 2.47 -5.84 8.56
C VAL A 99 1.40 -4.88 9.04
N TRP A 100 1.50 -4.48 10.29
CA TRP A 100 0.71 -3.41 10.86
C TRP A 100 1.63 -2.20 11.02
N LEU A 101 1.20 -1.06 10.51
CA LEU A 101 1.97 0.17 10.58
C LEU A 101 1.09 1.28 11.13
N GLN A 102 1.56 1.93 12.18
CA GLN A 102 0.97 3.16 12.67
C GLN A 102 1.84 4.31 12.20
N PHE A 103 1.23 5.29 11.57
CA PHE A 103 1.98 6.40 11.02
C PHE A 103 1.20 7.69 11.13
N LYS A 104 1.93 8.78 11.03
CA LYS A 104 1.35 10.12 11.06
C LYS A 104 1.73 10.82 9.77
N CYS A 105 0.77 11.53 9.17
CA CYS A 105 1.08 12.44 8.09
C CYS A 105 1.57 13.76 8.70
N VAL A 106 2.74 14.21 8.28
CA VAL A 106 3.34 15.43 8.79
C VAL A 106 3.65 16.36 7.64
N GLN A 107 3.74 17.63 7.93
CA GLN A 107 4.08 18.61 6.91
C GLN A 107 5.47 18.31 6.37
N ALA A 108 5.57 18.25 5.03
CA ALA A 108 6.85 17.96 4.41
C ALA A 108 7.87 19.04 4.76
N ILE A 109 9.08 18.60 5.10
CA ILE A 109 10.16 19.53 5.43
C ILE A 109 10.79 20.03 4.14
N ASP A 110 10.84 21.35 3.99
CA ASP A 110 11.54 21.98 2.87
C ASP A 110 13.01 22.15 3.27
N PRO A 111 13.94 21.47 2.58
CA PRO A 111 15.35 21.58 2.93
C PRO A 111 15.88 23.02 2.90
N SER A 112 15.32 23.86 2.04
CA SER A 112 15.77 25.24 1.98
C SER A 112 15.28 26.06 3.16
N ALA A 113 14.22 25.65 3.82
CA ALA A 113 13.68 26.35 4.98
C ALA A 113 14.51 26.12 6.23
N GLU A 114 15.31 25.07 6.26
CA GLU A 114 16.16 24.78 7.40
C GLU A 114 17.43 25.61 7.43
N LEU A 115 17.74 26.25 6.35
CA LEU A 115 18.91 27.08 6.23
C LEU A 115 18.63 28.51 6.71
#